data_66ff66789209f2becf304ff804296825
#
_entry.id   66ff66789209f2becf304ff804296825
#
_cell.length_a   1.000
_cell.length_b   1.000
_cell.length_c   1.000
_cell.angle_alpha   90.00
_cell.angle_beta   90.00
_cell.angle_gamma   90.00
#
_symmetry.space_group_name_H-M   'P 1'
#
loop_
_entity.id
_entity.type
_entity.pdbx_description
1 polymer ?
#
loop_
_entity_poly.entity_id
_entity_poly.type
_entity_poly.pdbx_seq_one_letter_code
_entity_poly.pdbx_strand_id
1 'polypeptide(L)'
;MSVIVLTGGGTAGHSAPCIALIPDLKKIFDEVYYIGSKEGIEKNLVKKTGVTYFYVPTVKFERRLTLKNILIPAKLLSAVSAAKNLLKNLKPDVIFSKGGYVALPTVIAAKKLGVPVISH
;
A
#
# COMPACT_ATOMS: atom_id res chain seq x y z
N MET A 1 11.53 6.11 -17.11
CA MET A 1 11.75 5.10 -16.08
C MET A 1 10.41 4.56 -15.60
N SER A 2 10.23 3.26 -15.61
CA SER A 2 8.97 2.65 -15.21
C SER A 2 9.00 2.26 -13.73
N VAL A 3 7.94 2.62 -13.01
CA VAL A 3 7.84 2.42 -11.57
C VAL A 3 6.50 1.76 -11.25
N ILE A 4 6.54 0.68 -10.49
CA ILE A 4 5.33 0.04 -9.96
C ILE A 4 5.39 0.05 -8.44
N VAL A 5 4.26 0.33 -7.82
CA VAL A 5 4.09 0.26 -6.37
C VAL A 5 3.11 -0.86 -6.06
N LEU A 6 3.52 -1.76 -5.18
CA LEU A 6 2.67 -2.83 -4.67
C LEU A 6 2.10 -2.40 -3.32
N THR A 7 0.86 -2.70 -3.07
CA THR A 7 0.26 -2.42 -1.77
C THR A 7 -0.74 -3.51 -1.40
N GLY A 8 -0.80 -3.81 -0.13
CA GLY A 8 -1.67 -4.84 0.44
C GLY A 8 -1.10 -5.27 1.77
N GLY A 9 -1.90 -5.88 2.58
CA GLY A 9 -1.42 -6.33 3.88
C GLY A 9 -2.53 -6.44 4.89
N GLY A 10 -2.13 -6.49 6.17
CA GLY A 10 -3.03 -6.75 7.27
C GLY A 10 -3.12 -8.23 7.59
N THR A 11 -3.01 -9.09 6.59
CA THR A 11 -2.91 -10.53 6.75
C THR A 11 -1.93 -11.11 5.74
N ALA A 12 -1.37 -12.27 6.02
CA ALA A 12 -0.47 -12.95 5.11
C ALA A 12 -1.17 -13.30 3.78
N GLY A 13 -2.48 -13.52 3.81
CA GLY A 13 -3.26 -13.82 2.60
C GLY A 13 -3.34 -12.67 1.62
N HIS A 14 -3.17 -11.42 2.08
CA HIS A 14 -3.19 -10.25 1.21
C HIS A 14 -1.80 -9.88 0.67
N SER A 15 -0.74 -10.18 1.42
CA SER A 15 0.61 -9.78 1.05
C SER A 15 1.36 -10.84 0.24
N ALA A 16 1.18 -12.12 0.56
CA ALA A 16 1.91 -13.19 -0.09
C ALA A 16 1.77 -13.22 -1.62
N PRO A 17 0.57 -13.03 -2.21
CA PRO A 17 0.45 -12.99 -3.67
C PRO A 17 1.21 -11.83 -4.33
N CYS A 18 1.24 -10.66 -3.68
CA CYS A 18 2.01 -9.53 -4.19
C CYS A 18 3.50 -9.83 -4.16
N ILE A 19 3.98 -10.42 -3.07
CA ILE A 19 5.39 -10.74 -2.90
C ILE A 19 5.85 -11.77 -3.92
N ALA A 20 5.00 -12.75 -4.24
CA ALA A 20 5.30 -13.77 -5.24
C ALA A 20 5.50 -13.19 -6.64
N LEU A 21 4.90 -12.04 -6.94
CA LEU A 21 5.04 -11.38 -8.24
C LEU A 21 6.32 -10.55 -8.37
N ILE A 22 6.98 -10.24 -7.26
CA ILE A 22 8.11 -9.31 -7.26
C ILE A 22 9.24 -9.73 -8.22
N PRO A 23 9.69 -10.98 -8.28
CA PRO A 23 10.76 -11.35 -9.21
C PRO A 23 10.41 -11.05 -10.67
N ASP A 24 9.16 -11.31 -11.07
CA ASP A 24 8.71 -11.05 -12.44
C ASP A 24 8.58 -9.55 -12.69
N LEU A 25 8.10 -8.79 -11.71
CA LEU A 25 7.94 -7.35 -11.84
C LEU A 25 9.29 -6.64 -11.96
N LYS A 26 10.32 -7.12 -11.28
CA LYS A 26 11.67 -6.57 -11.39
C LYS A 26 12.25 -6.71 -12.78
N LYS A 27 11.78 -7.67 -13.56
CA LYS A 27 12.21 -7.86 -14.95
C LYS A 27 11.52 -6.89 -15.91
N ILE A 28 10.33 -6.41 -15.54
CA ILE A 28 9.49 -5.56 -16.40
C ILE A 28 9.65 -4.08 -16.06
N PHE A 29 9.72 -3.77 -14.77
CA PHE A 29 9.78 -2.39 -14.27
C PHE A 29 11.18 -2.04 -13.80
N ASP A 30 11.59 -0.80 -14.03
CA ASP A 30 12.89 -0.30 -13.56
C ASP A 30 12.94 -0.22 -12.04
N GLU A 31 11.85 0.17 -11.41
CA GLU A 31 11.76 0.28 -9.96
C GLU A 31 10.50 -0.39 -9.45
N VAL A 32 10.65 -1.15 -8.37
CA VAL A 32 9.53 -1.80 -7.67
C VAL A 32 9.59 -1.40 -6.21
N TYR A 33 8.48 -0.87 -5.70
CA TYR A 33 8.36 -0.47 -4.31
C TYR A 33 7.15 -1.16 -3.67
N TYR A 34 7.17 -1.26 -2.35
CA TYR A 34 6.05 -1.82 -1.60
C TYR A 34 5.63 -0.84 -0.51
N ILE A 35 4.33 -0.55 -0.44
CA ILE A 35 3.75 0.27 0.62
C ILE A 35 2.85 -0.62 1.46
N GLY A 36 3.15 -0.71 2.74
CA GLY A 36 2.39 -1.53 3.67
C GLY A 36 2.23 -0.85 5.02
N SER A 37 1.99 -1.62 6.05
CA SER A 37 1.87 -1.13 7.41
C SER A 37 3.21 -1.11 8.12
N LYS A 38 3.29 -0.34 9.21
CA LYS A 38 4.53 -0.21 9.98
C LYS A 38 4.95 -1.52 10.63
N GLU A 39 3.98 -2.30 11.12
CA GLU A 39 4.23 -3.53 11.87
C GLU A 39 3.61 -4.77 11.24
N GLY A 40 3.31 -4.73 9.95
CA GLY A 40 2.69 -5.85 9.28
C GLY A 40 3.65 -7.00 9.01
N ILE A 41 3.07 -8.19 8.86
CA ILE A 41 3.80 -9.40 8.48
C ILE A 41 4.53 -9.19 7.16
N GLU A 42 3.94 -8.42 6.26
CA GLU A 42 4.45 -8.13 4.94
C GLU A 42 5.82 -7.44 4.97
N LYS A 43 6.11 -6.67 6.01
CA LYS A 43 7.38 -5.96 6.14
C LYS A 43 8.58 -6.92 6.10
N ASN A 44 8.51 -8.00 6.87
CA ASN A 44 9.60 -8.98 6.92
C ASN A 44 9.69 -9.78 5.61
N LEU A 45 8.55 -10.10 5.03
CA LEU A 45 8.50 -10.85 3.78
C LEU A 45 9.05 -10.03 2.61
N VAL A 46 8.73 -8.75 2.57
CA VAL A 46 9.21 -7.85 1.50
C VAL A 46 10.71 -7.60 1.62
N LYS A 47 11.22 -7.45 2.83
CA LYS A 47 12.67 -7.25 3.04
C LYS A 47 13.51 -8.36 2.43
N LYS A 48 13.01 -9.59 2.45
CA LYS A 48 13.72 -10.74 1.88
C LYS A 48 13.85 -10.66 0.35
N THR A 49 13.00 -9.87 -0.30
CA THR A 49 13.03 -9.72 -1.76
C THR A 49 13.96 -8.63 -2.25
N GLY A 50 14.47 -7.80 -1.34
CA GLY A 50 15.33 -6.67 -1.71
C GLY A 50 14.58 -5.43 -2.21
N VAL A 51 13.25 -5.45 -2.21
CA VAL A 51 12.42 -4.31 -2.60
C VAL A 51 12.39 -3.30 -1.46
N THR A 52 12.44 -2.01 -1.78
CA THR A 52 12.32 -0.95 -0.78
C THR A 52 10.89 -0.93 -0.23
N TYR A 53 10.79 -0.99 1.07
CA TYR A 53 9.52 -1.02 1.78
C TYR A 53 9.25 0.34 2.42
N PHE A 54 8.08 0.88 2.13
CA PHE A 54 7.57 2.09 2.78
C PHE A 54 6.32 1.73 3.57
N TYR A 55 6.01 2.51 4.58
CA TYR A 55 4.77 2.33 5.32
C TYR A 55 4.01 3.65 5.44
N VAL A 56 2.68 3.52 5.55
CA VAL A 56 1.80 4.64 5.82
C VAL A 56 0.93 4.29 7.02
N PRO A 57 0.40 5.28 7.75
CA PRO A 57 -0.55 5.00 8.82
C PRO A 57 -1.73 4.21 8.27
N THR A 58 -2.16 3.21 9.00
CA THR A 58 -3.28 2.37 8.60
C THR A 58 -4.45 2.55 9.54
N VAL A 59 -5.65 2.39 9.00
CA VAL A 59 -6.88 2.51 9.78
C VAL A 59 -7.63 1.19 9.68
N LYS A 60 -7.78 0.53 10.83
CA LYS A 60 -8.53 -0.70 10.92
C LYS A 60 -9.96 -0.34 11.31
N PHE A 61 -10.92 -0.69 10.45
CA PHE A 61 -12.33 -0.46 10.73
C PHE A 61 -12.84 -1.51 11.70
N GLU A 62 -13.41 -1.05 12.83
CA GLU A 62 -14.05 -1.92 13.79
C GLU A 62 -15.55 -1.96 13.47
N ARG A 63 -16.16 -3.15 13.62
CA ARG A 63 -17.59 -3.33 13.36
C ARG A 63 -18.47 -2.69 14.42
N ARG A 64 -17.92 -2.34 15.58
CA ARG A 64 -18.69 -1.73 16.69
C ARG A 64 -18.74 -0.22 16.52
N LEU A 65 -19.93 0.33 16.74
CA LEU A 65 -20.11 1.77 16.87
C LEU A 65 -19.50 2.21 18.20
N THR A 66 -18.27 2.66 18.16
CA THR A 66 -17.56 3.20 19.32
C THR A 66 -17.09 4.61 19.03
N LEU A 67 -16.66 5.33 20.05
CA LEU A 67 -16.06 6.65 19.87
C LEU A 67 -14.88 6.62 18.90
N LYS A 68 -14.21 5.47 18.79
CA LYS A 68 -13.12 5.28 17.84
C LYS A 68 -13.57 5.43 16.40
N ASN A 69 -14.81 5.02 16.08
CA ASN A 69 -15.34 5.12 14.72
C ASN A 69 -15.55 6.57 14.28
N ILE A 70 -15.73 7.48 15.23
CA ILE A 70 -15.85 8.91 14.93
C ILE A 70 -14.50 9.49 14.50
N LEU A 71 -13.40 8.93 15.02
CA LEU A 71 -12.05 9.38 14.70
C LEU A 71 -11.48 8.74 13.42
N ILE A 72 -12.11 7.67 12.91
CA ILE A 72 -11.65 6.96 11.71
C ILE A 72 -11.53 7.89 10.50
N PRO A 73 -12.51 8.76 10.18
CA PRO A 73 -12.37 9.65 9.02
C PRO A 73 -11.15 10.56 9.11
N ALA A 74 -10.87 11.12 10.29
CA ALA A 74 -9.70 11.98 10.48
C ALA A 74 -8.39 11.20 10.33
N LYS A 75 -8.33 10.00 10.91
CA LYS A 75 -7.16 9.12 10.78
C LYS A 75 -6.97 8.69 9.34
N LEU A 76 -8.05 8.38 8.63
CA LEU A 76 -7.98 8.00 7.23
C LEU A 76 -7.46 9.15 6.37
N LEU A 77 -7.93 10.38 6.60
CA LEU A 77 -7.43 11.55 5.88
C LEU A 77 -5.94 11.75 6.11
N SER A 78 -5.47 11.57 7.33
CA SER A 78 -4.04 11.66 7.67
C SER A 78 -3.23 10.58 6.93
N ALA A 79 -3.73 9.35 6.92
CA ALA A 79 -3.08 8.25 6.22
C ALA A 79 -3.05 8.48 4.70
N VAL A 80 -4.14 8.97 4.13
CA VAL A 80 -4.21 9.30 2.70
C VAL A 80 -3.25 10.41 2.36
N SER A 81 -3.13 11.44 3.21
CA SER A 81 -2.18 12.52 2.99
C SER A 81 -0.74 12.02 3.00
N ALA A 82 -0.39 11.15 3.94
CA ALA A 82 0.95 10.55 4.00
C ALA A 82 1.22 9.71 2.74
N ALA A 83 0.26 8.90 2.32
CA ALA A 83 0.38 8.09 1.11
C ALA A 83 0.52 8.97 -0.13
N LYS A 84 -0.24 10.05 -0.20
CA LYS A 84 -0.20 10.99 -1.32
C LYS A 84 1.18 11.63 -1.45
N ASN A 85 1.77 12.08 -0.34
CA ASN A 85 3.11 12.66 -0.35
C ASN A 85 4.15 11.64 -0.80
N LEU A 86 4.04 10.40 -0.32
CA LEU A 86 4.93 9.32 -0.70
C LEU A 86 4.83 9.01 -2.20
N LEU A 87 3.62 8.92 -2.73
CA LEU A 87 3.41 8.65 -4.16
C LEU A 87 3.91 9.79 -5.04
N LYS A 88 3.79 11.04 -4.59
CA LYS A 88 4.36 12.17 -5.32
C LYS A 88 5.87 12.07 -5.44
N ASN A 89 6.54 11.53 -4.44
CA ASN A 89 7.98 11.34 -4.45
C ASN A 89 8.40 10.15 -5.30
N LEU A 90 7.65 9.05 -5.24
CA LEU A 90 7.95 7.82 -5.98
C LEU A 90 7.56 7.92 -7.45
N LYS A 91 6.55 8.69 -7.79
CA LYS A 91 6.03 8.89 -9.15
C LYS A 91 5.75 7.57 -9.86
N PRO A 92 4.88 6.70 -9.29
CA PRO A 92 4.60 5.41 -9.91
C PRO A 92 3.79 5.56 -11.20
N ASP A 93 4.05 4.68 -12.15
CA ASP A 93 3.25 4.58 -13.37
C ASP A 93 1.98 3.79 -13.14
N VAL A 94 2.02 2.85 -12.20
CA VAL A 94 0.89 1.99 -11.88
C VAL A 94 1.03 1.50 -10.44
N ILE A 95 -0.12 1.25 -9.80
CA ILE A 95 -0.17 0.65 -8.46
C ILE A 95 -0.95 -0.65 -8.56
N PHE A 96 -0.40 -1.71 -7.99
CA PHE A 96 -1.08 -2.99 -7.87
C PHE A 96 -1.52 -3.17 -6.42
N SER A 97 -2.83 -3.29 -6.21
CA SER A 97 -3.41 -3.46 -4.89
C SER A 97 -4.03 -4.85 -4.75
N LYS A 98 -3.61 -5.58 -3.75
CA LYS A 98 -4.20 -6.88 -3.44
C LYS A 98 -5.35 -6.76 -2.43
N GLY A 99 -5.59 -5.57 -1.91
CA GLY A 99 -6.68 -5.31 -1.00
C GLY A 99 -6.25 -5.30 0.45
N GLY A 100 -7.22 -5.37 1.35
CA GLY A 100 -7.00 -5.23 2.77
C GLY A 100 -7.02 -3.78 3.24
N TYR A 101 -7.17 -3.59 4.55
CA TYR A 101 -7.26 -2.23 5.11
C TYR A 101 -5.96 -1.44 4.95
N VAL A 102 -4.84 -2.14 4.83
CA VAL A 102 -3.53 -1.50 4.66
C VAL A 102 -3.41 -0.79 3.30
N ALA A 103 -4.05 -1.34 2.27
CA ALA A 103 -3.99 -0.77 0.92
C ALA A 103 -4.89 0.45 0.74
N LEU A 104 -5.92 0.60 1.55
CA LEU A 104 -6.95 1.62 1.36
C LEU A 104 -6.41 3.06 1.26
N PRO A 105 -5.55 3.54 2.18
CA PRO A 105 -5.03 4.91 2.05
C PRO A 105 -4.25 5.13 0.76
N THR A 106 -3.45 4.15 0.36
CA THR A 106 -2.65 4.25 -0.86
C THR A 106 -3.52 4.28 -2.10
N VAL A 107 -4.58 3.46 -2.16
CA VAL A 107 -5.50 3.43 -3.29
C VAL A 107 -6.25 4.75 -3.41
N ILE A 108 -6.73 5.30 -2.31
CA ILE A 108 -7.42 6.59 -2.31
C ILE A 108 -6.48 7.71 -2.78
N ALA A 109 -5.25 7.74 -2.27
CA ALA A 109 -4.26 8.73 -2.66
C ALA A 109 -3.93 8.63 -4.15
N ALA A 110 -3.79 7.41 -4.67
CA ALA A 110 -3.52 7.18 -6.08
C ALA A 110 -4.63 7.73 -6.98
N LYS A 111 -5.88 7.49 -6.60
CA LYS A 111 -7.02 8.01 -7.35
C LYS A 111 -7.03 9.53 -7.38
N LYS A 112 -6.67 10.19 -6.29
CA LYS A 112 -6.58 11.65 -6.23
C LYS A 112 -5.46 12.20 -7.10
N LEU A 113 -4.39 11.45 -7.29
CA LEU A 113 -3.25 11.85 -8.11
C LEU A 113 -3.39 11.43 -9.57
N GLY A 114 -4.42 10.67 -9.91
CA GLY A 114 -4.63 10.19 -11.28
C GLY A 114 -3.73 9.01 -11.65
N VAL A 115 -3.18 8.30 -10.68
CA VAL A 115 -2.35 7.12 -10.93
C VAL A 115 -3.23 5.89 -11.13
N PRO A 116 -3.02 5.12 -12.23
CA PRO A 116 -3.79 3.90 -12.44
C PRO A 116 -3.58 2.87 -11.32
N VAL A 117 -4.66 2.25 -10.89
CA VAL A 117 -4.64 1.22 -9.85
C VAL A 117 -5.24 -0.06 -10.41
N ILE A 118 -4.48 -1.15 -10.31
CA ILE A 118 -4.97 -2.48 -10.62
C ILE A 118 -5.30 -3.15 -9.29
N SER A 119 -6.56 -3.51 -9.11
CA SER A 119 -7.01 -4.17 -7.89
C SER A 119 -7.38 -5.61 -8.18
N HIS A 120 -7.07 -6.45 -7.23
CA HIS A 120 -7.40 -7.88 -7.33
C HIS A 120 -8.24 -8.31 -6.15
#